data_e8f1e1e623c4cf19673146a342f273b1
#
_entry.id   e8f1e1e623c4cf19673146a342f273b1
#
_cell.length_a   1.000
_cell.length_b   1.000
_cell.length_c   1.000
_cell.angle_alpha   90.00
_cell.angle_beta   90.00
_cell.angle_gamma   90.00
#
_symmetry.space_group_name_H-M   'P 1'
#
loop_
_entity.id
_entity.type
_entity.pdbx_description
1 polymer ?
#
loop_
_entity_poly.entity_id
_entity_poly.type
_entity_poly.pdbx_seq_one_letter_code
_entity_poly.pdbx_strand_id
1 'polypeptide(L)'
;MYAENVTPNPKILIDEMSVATNQLNYDGIFIYRHDKQIDTMRIIHKKNHNGDIYERLISLTGNAREIIREKDQVKYFFPENKIAIVKKNRLGQLISSYMPDPIQSISEFYIFDIVGDGRVAGLDTWIVNIKPVDKYRYGYQLWIDKKSKLLLKSKLKNFQGVTLEYIMFTQIHILENISDLLLKPSFSGRNFTWINNIINTGNYENNS
;
A
#
# COMPACT_ATOMS: atom_id res chain seq x y z
N MET A 1 -37.00 0.14 -10.47
CA MET A 1 -36.53 -1.02 -9.68
C MET A 1 -35.27 -0.55 -8.93
N TYR A 2 -35.43 -0.16 -7.65
CA TYR A 2 -34.29 0.23 -6.79
C TYR A 2 -33.59 -1.06 -6.40
N ALA A 3 -32.36 -1.26 -6.83
CA ALA A 3 -31.52 -2.34 -6.33
C ALA A 3 -31.38 -2.12 -4.82
N GLU A 4 -31.85 -3.06 -4.01
CA GLU A 4 -31.56 -3.08 -2.58
C GLU A 4 -30.04 -3.07 -2.44
N ASN A 5 -29.50 -2.00 -1.84
CA ASN A 5 -28.11 -1.91 -1.46
C ASN A 5 -27.86 -2.88 -0.29
N VAL A 6 -27.69 -4.16 -0.60
CA VAL A 6 -27.32 -5.15 0.40
C VAL A 6 -25.94 -4.78 0.92
N THR A 7 -25.85 -4.44 2.18
CA THR A 7 -24.57 -4.17 2.85
C THR A 7 -23.73 -5.45 2.83
N PRO A 8 -22.51 -5.44 2.25
CA PRO A 8 -21.69 -6.63 2.15
C PRO A 8 -21.19 -7.10 3.53
N ASN A 9 -20.73 -8.35 3.61
CA ASN A 9 -20.02 -8.83 4.80
C ASN A 9 -18.66 -8.10 4.92
N PRO A 10 -18.33 -7.44 6.05
CA PRO A 10 -17.12 -6.67 6.18
C PRO A 10 -15.82 -7.49 6.01
N LYS A 11 -15.79 -8.74 6.47
CA LYS A 11 -14.63 -9.62 6.30
C LYS A 11 -14.40 -9.98 4.84
N ILE A 12 -15.46 -10.35 4.13
CA ILE A 12 -15.40 -10.64 2.68
C ILE A 12 -14.94 -9.40 1.91
N LEU A 13 -15.46 -8.23 2.27
CA LEU A 13 -15.09 -6.97 1.61
C LEU A 13 -13.59 -6.64 1.79
N ILE A 14 -13.00 -6.96 2.95
CA ILE A 14 -11.57 -6.75 3.18
C ILE A 14 -10.72 -7.78 2.43
N ASP A 15 -11.17 -9.03 2.30
CA ASP A 15 -10.51 -10.03 1.46
C ASP A 15 -10.55 -9.61 -0.02
N GLU A 16 -11.71 -9.15 -0.52
CA GLU A 16 -11.84 -8.59 -1.88
C GLU A 16 -10.91 -7.38 -2.08
N MET A 17 -10.80 -6.49 -1.09
CA MET A 17 -9.88 -5.36 -1.10
C MET A 17 -8.42 -5.81 -1.21
N SER A 18 -8.02 -6.80 -0.45
CA SER A 18 -6.66 -7.36 -0.51
C SER A 18 -6.38 -7.93 -1.90
N VAL A 19 -7.32 -8.67 -2.48
CA VAL A 19 -7.22 -9.19 -3.85
C VAL A 19 -7.12 -8.03 -4.84
N ALA A 20 -8.00 -7.03 -4.78
CA ALA A 20 -8.00 -5.90 -5.71
C ALA A 20 -6.69 -5.12 -5.69
N THR A 21 -6.15 -4.84 -4.50
CA THR A 21 -4.88 -4.14 -4.33
C THR A 21 -3.71 -4.88 -5.00
N ASN A 22 -3.77 -6.22 -5.02
CA ASN A 22 -2.74 -7.08 -5.60
C ASN A 22 -2.93 -7.35 -7.09
N GLN A 23 -4.17 -7.29 -7.60
CA GLN A 23 -4.49 -7.75 -8.95
C GLN A 23 -4.68 -6.62 -9.96
N LEU A 24 -5.14 -5.45 -9.50
CA LEU A 24 -5.47 -4.34 -10.38
C LEU A 24 -4.21 -3.56 -10.78
N ASN A 25 -4.22 -3.05 -12.02
CA ASN A 25 -3.24 -2.07 -12.45
C ASN A 25 -3.79 -0.68 -12.15
N TYR A 26 -3.03 0.16 -11.47
CA TYR A 26 -3.47 1.51 -11.14
C TYR A 26 -2.31 2.51 -11.07
N ASP A 27 -2.65 3.77 -11.36
CA ASP A 27 -1.80 4.95 -11.23
C ASP A 27 -2.56 5.98 -10.39
N GLY A 28 -1.98 6.41 -9.29
CA GLY A 28 -2.68 7.29 -8.37
C GLY A 28 -1.76 8.20 -7.57
N ILE A 29 -2.34 9.32 -7.13
CA ILE A 29 -1.71 10.27 -6.23
C ILE A 29 -2.41 10.21 -4.90
N PHE A 30 -1.65 10.10 -3.82
CA PHE A 30 -2.18 10.03 -2.47
C PHE A 30 -1.40 10.93 -1.50
N ILE A 31 -2.07 11.32 -0.43
CA ILE A 31 -1.49 11.98 0.72
C ILE A 31 -1.19 10.91 1.77
N TYR A 32 0.03 10.93 2.30
CA TYR A 32 0.43 10.17 3.48
C TYR A 32 0.73 11.13 4.62
N ARG A 33 0.10 10.91 5.77
CA ARG A 33 0.38 11.64 7.00
C ARG A 33 0.85 10.67 8.08
N HIS A 34 2.00 10.99 8.66
CA HIS A 34 2.55 10.34 9.84
C HIS A 34 2.94 11.43 10.83
N ASP A 35 2.39 11.38 12.02
CA ASP A 35 2.51 12.45 13.02
C ASP A 35 2.13 13.84 12.45
N LYS A 36 3.11 14.75 12.40
CA LYS A 36 2.97 16.11 11.86
C LYS A 36 3.42 16.27 10.41
N GLN A 37 4.04 15.23 9.85
CA GLN A 37 4.52 15.24 8.48
C GLN A 37 3.42 14.83 7.51
N ILE A 38 3.34 15.55 6.40
CA ILE A 38 2.41 15.28 5.30
C ILE A 38 3.22 15.22 4.01
N ASP A 39 3.17 14.09 3.34
CA ASP A 39 3.80 13.86 2.05
C ASP A 39 2.74 13.61 0.98
N THR A 40 2.96 14.14 -0.21
CA THR A 40 2.19 13.78 -1.41
C THR A 40 3.03 12.85 -2.25
N MET A 41 2.46 11.72 -2.65
CA MET A 41 3.15 10.66 -3.36
C MET A 41 2.34 10.17 -4.55
N ARG A 42 3.02 9.73 -5.59
CA ARG A 42 2.41 9.00 -6.71
C ARG A 42 2.83 7.55 -6.64
N ILE A 43 1.88 6.65 -6.83
CA ILE A 43 2.14 5.23 -7.00
C ILE A 43 1.67 4.76 -8.37
N ILE A 44 2.49 3.94 -9.00
CA ILE A 44 2.16 3.18 -10.20
C ILE A 44 2.32 1.72 -9.83
N HIS A 45 1.23 0.95 -9.93
CA HIS A 45 1.18 -0.47 -9.62
C HIS A 45 0.76 -1.26 -10.85
N LYS A 46 1.56 -2.25 -11.21
CA LYS A 46 1.30 -3.15 -12.34
C LYS A 46 1.50 -4.59 -11.92
N LYS A 47 0.53 -5.44 -12.26
CA LYS A 47 0.68 -6.88 -12.30
C LYS A 47 0.80 -7.34 -13.74
N ASN A 48 1.85 -8.08 -14.07
CA ASN A 48 2.02 -8.63 -15.40
C ASN A 48 1.26 -9.95 -15.60
N HIS A 49 1.24 -10.48 -16.83
CA HIS A 49 0.57 -11.73 -17.16
C HIS A 49 1.16 -12.95 -16.45
N ASN A 50 2.41 -12.90 -16.01
CA ASN A 50 3.07 -13.95 -15.24
C ASN A 50 2.76 -13.90 -13.73
N GLY A 51 2.01 -12.89 -13.29
CA GLY A 51 1.68 -12.67 -11.88
C GLY A 51 2.72 -11.85 -11.11
N ASP A 52 3.82 -11.41 -11.75
CA ASP A 52 4.82 -10.56 -11.10
C ASP A 52 4.26 -9.16 -10.87
N ILE A 53 4.57 -8.58 -9.71
CA ILE A 53 4.15 -7.23 -9.33
C ILE A 53 5.33 -6.27 -9.47
N TYR A 54 5.04 -5.14 -10.10
CA TYR A 54 5.94 -4.00 -10.29
C TYR A 54 5.30 -2.76 -9.70
N GLU A 55 6.05 -2.03 -8.90
CA GLU A 55 5.57 -0.80 -8.30
C GLU A 55 6.63 0.29 -8.41
N ARG A 56 6.17 1.52 -8.63
CA ARG A 56 6.98 2.72 -8.52
C ARG A 56 6.28 3.73 -7.64
N LEU A 57 6.95 4.15 -6.57
CA LEU A 57 6.48 5.16 -5.64
C LEU A 57 7.38 6.39 -5.77
N ILE A 58 6.79 7.56 -5.99
CA ILE A 58 7.49 8.82 -6.25
C ILE A 58 7.04 9.83 -5.21
N SER A 59 7.97 10.43 -4.48
CA SER A 59 7.70 11.59 -3.63
C SER A 59 7.47 12.81 -4.50
N LEU A 60 6.33 13.49 -4.32
CA LEU A 60 5.96 14.71 -5.02
C LEU A 60 6.18 15.97 -4.17
N THR A 61 6.39 15.79 -2.87
CA THR A 61 6.68 16.85 -1.89
C THR A 61 7.87 16.45 -1.02
N GLY A 62 8.51 17.45 -0.39
CA GLY A 62 9.71 17.24 0.42
C GLY A 62 10.91 16.78 -0.39
N ASN A 63 11.81 16.02 0.22
CA ASN A 63 13.01 15.51 -0.43
C ASN A 63 12.67 14.50 -1.53
N ALA A 64 13.26 14.65 -2.70
CA ALA A 64 13.04 13.77 -3.83
C ALA A 64 13.42 12.32 -3.47
N ARG A 65 12.50 11.40 -3.65
CA ARG A 65 12.70 9.97 -3.40
C ARG A 65 11.86 9.15 -4.37
N GLU A 66 12.49 8.13 -4.95
CA GLU A 66 11.77 7.10 -5.69
C GLU A 66 12.05 5.73 -5.09
N ILE A 67 11.01 4.90 -5.03
CA ILE A 67 11.11 3.50 -4.63
C ILE A 67 10.56 2.68 -5.77
N ILE A 68 11.37 1.73 -6.26
CA ILE A 68 10.99 0.83 -7.35
C ILE A 68 11.04 -0.59 -6.82
N ARG A 69 9.94 -1.28 -6.97
CA ARG A 69 9.81 -2.70 -6.70
C ARG A 69 9.75 -3.47 -8.01
N GLU A 70 10.64 -4.42 -8.15
CA GLU A 70 10.71 -5.33 -9.29
C GLU A 70 10.90 -6.75 -8.75
N LYS A 71 9.90 -7.62 -8.89
CA LYS A 71 9.95 -9.03 -8.45
C LYS A 71 10.41 -9.16 -6.99
N ASP A 72 11.66 -9.61 -6.81
CA ASP A 72 12.28 -9.92 -5.52
C ASP A 72 13.17 -8.79 -4.96
N GLN A 73 13.23 -7.64 -5.66
CA GLN A 73 14.09 -6.52 -5.28
C GLN A 73 13.28 -5.23 -5.07
N VAL A 74 13.75 -4.42 -4.13
CA VAL A 74 13.30 -3.04 -3.93
C VAL A 74 14.49 -2.11 -3.99
N LYS A 75 14.41 -1.12 -4.87
CA LYS A 75 15.43 -0.09 -5.10
C LYS A 75 14.94 1.25 -4.57
N TYR A 76 15.70 1.87 -3.70
CA TYR A 76 15.43 3.19 -3.14
C TYR A 76 16.42 4.18 -3.76
N PHE A 77 15.92 5.24 -4.36
CA PHE A 77 16.73 6.31 -4.95
C PHE A 77 16.56 7.59 -4.14
N PHE A 78 17.69 8.17 -3.74
CA PHE A 78 17.80 9.45 -3.04
C PHE A 78 18.64 10.40 -3.91
N PRO A 79 18.04 11.15 -4.83
CA PRO A 79 18.78 11.92 -5.85
C PRO A 79 19.65 13.02 -5.27
N GLU A 80 19.20 13.70 -4.23
CA GLU A 80 19.94 14.78 -3.55
C GLU A 80 21.27 14.29 -2.97
N ASN A 81 21.24 13.07 -2.42
CA ASN A 81 22.41 12.43 -1.82
C ASN A 81 23.21 11.60 -2.83
N LYS A 82 22.71 11.43 -4.06
CA LYS A 82 23.23 10.50 -5.07
C LYS A 82 23.46 9.08 -4.52
N ILE A 83 22.48 8.58 -3.74
CA ILE A 83 22.51 7.25 -3.12
C ILE A 83 21.39 6.40 -3.72
N ALA A 84 21.73 5.17 -4.09
CA ALA A 84 20.77 4.12 -4.42
C ALA A 84 20.99 2.91 -3.50
N ILE A 85 19.91 2.43 -2.87
CA ILE A 85 19.95 1.27 -1.98
C ILE A 85 19.14 0.15 -2.60
N VAL A 86 19.73 -1.03 -2.73
CA VAL A 86 19.05 -2.24 -3.20
C VAL A 86 18.85 -3.20 -2.02
N LYS A 87 17.61 -3.64 -1.82
CA LYS A 87 17.25 -4.62 -0.78
C LYS A 87 16.50 -5.79 -1.43
N LYS A 88 16.62 -6.97 -0.83
CA LYS A 88 15.74 -8.10 -1.17
C LYS A 88 14.31 -7.74 -0.72
N ASN A 89 13.34 -7.95 -1.60
CA ASN A 89 11.94 -7.77 -1.24
C ASN A 89 11.54 -8.87 -0.23
N ARG A 90 11.37 -8.51 1.02
CA ARG A 90 10.81 -9.39 2.04
C ARG A 90 9.33 -9.11 2.10
N LEU A 91 8.54 -9.88 1.32
CA LEU A 91 7.07 -9.94 1.37
C LEU A 91 6.36 -8.64 1.78
N GLY A 92 5.71 -7.99 0.87
CA GLY A 92 4.86 -6.82 1.10
C GLY A 92 4.92 -5.84 -0.06
N GLN A 93 3.77 -5.33 -0.46
CA GLN A 93 3.66 -4.22 -1.43
C GLN A 93 3.99 -2.92 -0.72
N LEU A 94 4.36 -1.88 -1.47
CA LEU A 94 4.68 -0.57 -0.88
C LEU A 94 3.48 0.07 -0.14
N ILE A 95 2.26 -0.16 -0.62
CA ILE A 95 1.02 0.31 0.05
C ILE A 95 0.48 -0.73 1.06
N SER A 96 0.66 -2.03 0.85
CA SER A 96 0.16 -3.05 1.77
C SER A 96 0.82 -3.01 3.16
N SER A 97 1.99 -2.37 3.28
CA SER A 97 2.61 -2.10 4.59
C SER A 97 1.74 -1.23 5.51
N TYR A 98 0.74 -0.54 4.94
CA TYR A 98 -0.22 0.28 5.66
C TYR A 98 -1.60 -0.39 5.83
N MET A 99 -1.68 -1.70 5.51
CA MET A 99 -2.89 -2.50 5.61
C MET A 99 -2.77 -3.49 6.77
N PRO A 100 -3.87 -3.90 7.39
CA PRO A 100 -3.85 -4.96 8.37
C PRO A 100 -3.37 -6.27 7.75
N ASP A 101 -2.77 -7.12 8.58
CA ASP A 101 -2.43 -8.49 8.22
C ASP A 101 -3.66 -9.26 7.70
N PRO A 102 -3.47 -10.38 6.95
CA PRO A 102 -4.58 -11.17 6.45
C PRO A 102 -5.61 -11.48 7.56
N ILE A 103 -6.88 -11.21 7.28
CA ILE A 103 -7.99 -11.32 8.25
C ILE A 103 -8.06 -12.68 8.93
N GLN A 104 -7.71 -13.74 8.21
CA GLN A 104 -7.72 -15.10 8.72
C GLN A 104 -6.83 -15.28 9.97
N SER A 105 -5.72 -14.55 10.05
CA SER A 105 -4.79 -14.61 11.19
C SER A 105 -5.17 -13.70 12.36
N ILE A 106 -6.07 -12.72 12.13
CA ILE A 106 -6.39 -11.70 13.13
C ILE A 106 -7.86 -11.67 13.55
N SER A 107 -8.73 -12.47 12.90
CA SER A 107 -10.19 -12.35 13.04
C SER A 107 -10.72 -12.55 14.48
N GLU A 108 -10.02 -13.29 15.32
CA GLU A 108 -10.39 -13.47 16.73
C GLU A 108 -10.06 -12.28 17.64
N PHE A 109 -9.16 -11.39 17.16
CA PHE A 109 -8.71 -10.24 17.94
C PHE A 109 -9.37 -8.93 17.51
N TYR A 110 -10.27 -8.97 16.51
CA TYR A 110 -10.88 -7.77 15.96
C TYR A 110 -12.37 -7.92 15.68
N ILE A 111 -13.07 -6.80 15.86
CA ILE A 111 -14.47 -6.62 15.45
C ILE A 111 -14.47 -5.83 14.13
N PHE A 112 -15.27 -6.31 13.19
CA PHE A 112 -15.37 -5.76 11.82
C PHE A 112 -16.78 -5.23 11.59
N ASP A 113 -16.90 -3.93 11.30
CA ASP A 113 -18.18 -3.28 11.07
C ASP A 113 -18.14 -2.41 9.82
N ILE A 114 -19.20 -2.44 8.99
CA ILE A 114 -19.44 -1.40 8.00
C ILE A 114 -20.23 -0.30 8.70
N VAL A 115 -19.63 0.90 8.74
CA VAL A 115 -20.18 2.03 9.51
C VAL A 115 -20.82 3.09 8.64
N GLY A 116 -20.85 2.89 7.33
CA GLY A 116 -21.51 3.78 6.40
C GLY A 116 -20.84 3.84 5.04
N ASP A 117 -21.23 4.86 4.30
CA ASP A 117 -20.75 5.19 2.97
C ASP A 117 -19.87 6.43 2.99
N GLY A 118 -19.02 6.57 1.99
CA GLY A 118 -18.17 7.74 1.80
C GLY A 118 -17.83 7.97 0.35
N ARG A 119 -17.03 9.02 0.09
CA ARG A 119 -16.51 9.33 -1.23
C ARG A 119 -15.04 9.71 -1.14
N VAL A 120 -14.18 9.08 -1.94
CA VAL A 120 -12.73 9.34 -1.99
C VAL A 120 -12.29 9.38 -3.44
N ALA A 121 -11.49 10.38 -3.83
CA ALA A 121 -11.03 10.58 -5.20
C ALA A 121 -12.16 10.52 -6.25
N GLY A 122 -13.38 10.99 -5.88
CA GLY A 122 -14.55 10.95 -6.75
C GLY A 122 -15.29 9.63 -6.81
N LEU A 123 -14.84 8.58 -6.13
CA LEU A 123 -15.41 7.23 -6.12
C LEU A 123 -16.20 6.97 -4.84
N ASP A 124 -17.32 6.25 -4.96
CA ASP A 124 -18.16 5.86 -3.83
C ASP A 124 -17.56 4.69 -3.07
N THR A 125 -17.49 4.78 -1.74
CA THR A 125 -16.82 3.81 -0.90
C THR A 125 -17.72 3.25 0.20
N TRP A 126 -17.43 2.01 0.62
CA TRP A 126 -17.83 1.50 1.93
C TRP A 126 -16.81 1.96 2.98
N ILE A 127 -17.29 2.33 4.17
CA ILE A 127 -16.44 2.65 5.32
C ILE A 127 -16.45 1.46 6.28
N VAL A 128 -15.30 0.80 6.43
CA VAL A 128 -15.13 -0.37 7.30
C VAL A 128 -14.28 0.02 8.50
N ASN A 129 -14.77 -0.28 9.69
CA ASN A 129 -13.97 -0.23 10.91
C ASN A 129 -13.46 -1.62 11.27
N ILE A 130 -12.18 -1.68 11.65
CA ILE A 130 -11.52 -2.86 12.23
C ILE A 130 -11.08 -2.44 13.62
N LYS A 131 -11.82 -2.86 14.64
CA LYS A 131 -11.58 -2.47 16.04
C LYS A 131 -10.96 -3.63 16.80
N PRO A 132 -9.82 -3.43 17.47
CA PRO A 132 -9.26 -4.47 18.34
C PRO A 132 -10.18 -4.75 19.54
N VAL A 133 -10.22 -5.99 19.99
CA VAL A 133 -10.95 -6.39 21.21
C VAL A 133 -10.20 -6.02 22.49
N ASP A 134 -8.94 -5.64 22.39
CA ASP A 134 -8.08 -5.23 23.49
C ASP A 134 -7.37 -3.88 23.25
N LYS A 135 -6.63 -3.40 24.27
CA LYS A 135 -5.92 -2.11 24.22
C LYS A 135 -4.48 -2.17 23.69
N TYR A 136 -4.01 -3.34 23.30
CA TYR A 136 -2.62 -3.57 22.90
C TYR A 136 -2.41 -3.53 21.39
N ARG A 137 -3.51 -3.47 20.62
CA ARG A 137 -3.50 -3.48 19.15
C ARG A 137 -4.00 -2.18 18.60
N TYR A 138 -3.55 -1.87 17.39
CA TYR A 138 -4.07 -0.77 16.61
C TYR A 138 -5.36 -1.18 15.91
N GLY A 139 -6.27 -0.21 15.71
CA GLY A 139 -7.44 -0.36 14.86
C GLY A 139 -7.26 0.33 13.52
N TYR A 140 -8.15 -0.02 12.58
CA TYR A 140 -8.15 0.60 11.25
C TYR A 140 -9.54 1.12 10.91
N GLN A 141 -9.57 2.15 10.06
CA GLN A 141 -10.76 2.58 9.36
C GLN A 141 -10.43 2.70 7.89
N LEU A 142 -11.12 1.93 7.04
CA LEU A 142 -10.81 1.74 5.63
C LEU A 142 -11.96 2.29 4.78
N TRP A 143 -11.64 2.95 3.68
CA TRP A 143 -12.58 3.36 2.63
C TRP A 143 -12.27 2.53 1.40
N ILE A 144 -13.18 1.63 1.06
CA ILE A 144 -13.03 0.63 0.01
C ILE A 144 -13.98 1.01 -1.13
N ASP A 145 -13.47 1.18 -2.34
CA ASP A 145 -14.28 1.48 -3.52
C ASP A 145 -15.36 0.42 -3.73
N LYS A 146 -16.59 0.87 -3.93
CA LYS A 146 -17.73 -0.03 -4.08
C LYS A 146 -17.64 -0.92 -5.31
N LYS A 147 -17.01 -0.43 -6.40
CA LYS A 147 -16.92 -1.12 -7.68
C LYS A 147 -15.66 -1.99 -7.76
N SER A 148 -14.49 -1.39 -7.68
CA SER A 148 -13.21 -2.07 -7.87
C SER A 148 -12.71 -2.80 -6.63
N LYS A 149 -13.27 -2.51 -5.46
CA LYS A 149 -12.79 -2.98 -4.15
C LYS A 149 -11.41 -2.45 -3.75
N LEU A 150 -10.86 -1.50 -4.50
CA LEU A 150 -9.56 -0.92 -4.19
C LEU A 150 -9.62 -0.09 -2.90
N LEU A 151 -8.59 -0.18 -2.06
CA LEU A 151 -8.45 0.68 -0.89
C LEU A 151 -8.11 2.11 -1.34
N LEU A 152 -8.97 3.07 -1.01
CA LEU A 152 -8.78 4.47 -1.39
C LEU A 152 -8.35 5.36 -0.24
N LYS A 153 -8.60 4.93 1.01
CA LYS A 153 -8.20 5.65 2.20
C LYS A 153 -8.08 4.70 3.38
N SER A 154 -7.04 4.88 4.19
CA SER A 154 -6.82 4.15 5.43
C SER A 154 -6.47 5.10 6.56
N LYS A 155 -6.96 4.82 7.76
CA LYS A 155 -6.54 5.43 9.02
C LYS A 155 -6.10 4.34 9.98
N LEU A 156 -4.87 4.43 10.47
CA LEU A 156 -4.40 3.66 11.61
C LEU A 156 -4.76 4.40 12.89
N LYS A 157 -5.36 3.73 13.85
CA LYS A 157 -5.83 4.31 15.11
C LYS A 157 -5.26 3.56 16.31
N ASN A 158 -4.90 4.28 17.36
CA ASN A 158 -4.59 3.67 18.64
C ASN A 158 -5.87 3.22 19.36
N PHE A 159 -5.72 2.59 20.55
CA PHE A 159 -6.84 2.10 21.34
C PHE A 159 -7.78 3.24 21.83
N GLN A 160 -7.31 4.49 21.91
CA GLN A 160 -8.11 5.66 22.24
C GLN A 160 -8.87 6.23 21.04
N GLY A 161 -8.69 5.66 19.83
CA GLY A 161 -9.32 6.13 18.59
C GLY A 161 -8.59 7.30 17.91
N VAL A 162 -7.42 7.70 18.44
CA VAL A 162 -6.59 8.77 17.84
C VAL A 162 -5.94 8.23 16.56
N THR A 163 -6.05 8.99 15.48
CA THR A 163 -5.43 8.65 14.20
C THR A 163 -3.94 8.91 14.25
N LEU A 164 -3.14 7.86 14.11
CA LEU A 164 -1.67 7.88 14.07
C LEU A 164 -1.15 8.11 12.65
N GLU A 165 -1.68 7.34 11.70
CA GLU A 165 -1.31 7.41 10.31
C GLU A 165 -2.54 7.50 9.42
N TYR A 166 -2.35 8.04 8.24
CA TYR A 166 -3.43 8.30 7.32
C TYR A 166 -2.91 8.27 5.89
N ILE A 167 -3.57 7.50 5.04
CA ILE A 167 -3.39 7.52 3.59
C ILE A 167 -4.72 7.86 2.95
N MET A 168 -4.70 8.71 1.92
CA MET A 168 -5.89 9.01 1.12
C MET A 168 -5.48 9.33 -0.31
N PHE A 169 -6.02 8.59 -1.27
CA PHE A 169 -5.93 8.95 -2.66
C PHE A 169 -6.69 10.24 -2.94
N THR A 170 -6.03 11.15 -3.63
CA THR A 170 -6.63 12.37 -4.18
C THR A 170 -7.01 12.18 -5.64
N GLN A 171 -6.30 11.28 -6.32
CA GLN A 171 -6.54 10.87 -7.70
C GLN A 171 -6.17 9.40 -7.86
N ILE A 172 -6.96 8.65 -8.62
CA ILE A 172 -6.69 7.24 -8.93
C ILE A 172 -7.28 6.88 -10.30
N HIS A 173 -6.49 6.19 -11.10
CA HIS A 173 -6.89 5.62 -12.38
C HIS A 173 -6.63 4.11 -12.36
N ILE A 174 -7.67 3.32 -12.50
CA ILE A 174 -7.59 1.87 -12.68
C ILE A 174 -7.49 1.64 -14.19
N LEU A 175 -6.49 0.90 -14.62
CA LEU A 175 -6.10 0.77 -16.02
C LEU A 175 -6.03 -0.71 -16.41
N GLU A 176 -6.40 -1.03 -17.64
CA GLU A 176 -6.22 -2.39 -18.15
C GLU A 176 -4.73 -2.73 -18.33
N ASN A 177 -3.94 -1.75 -18.75
CA ASN A 177 -2.51 -1.91 -18.95
C ASN A 177 -1.74 -0.65 -18.56
N ILE A 178 -0.51 -0.85 -18.09
CA ILE A 178 0.44 0.21 -17.73
C ILE A 178 1.72 0.00 -18.53
N SER A 179 2.20 1.06 -19.19
CA SER A 179 3.48 1.03 -19.92
C SER A 179 4.64 0.78 -18.95
N ASP A 180 5.55 -0.11 -19.32
CA ASP A 180 6.77 -0.38 -18.54
C ASP A 180 7.67 0.86 -18.40
N LEU A 181 7.54 1.84 -19.28
CA LEU A 181 8.26 3.11 -19.18
C LEU A 181 7.88 3.89 -17.92
N LEU A 182 6.63 3.80 -17.46
CA LEU A 182 6.18 4.47 -16.24
C LEU A 182 6.76 3.84 -14.97
N LEU A 183 7.23 2.60 -15.04
CA LEU A 183 7.83 1.86 -13.93
C LEU A 183 9.35 2.08 -13.83
N LYS A 184 9.97 2.69 -14.85
CA LYS A 184 11.40 3.00 -14.82
C LYS A 184 11.70 4.19 -13.92
N PRO A 185 12.87 4.21 -13.22
CA PRO A 185 13.26 5.37 -12.43
C PRO A 185 13.45 6.60 -13.30
N SER A 186 13.16 7.78 -12.75
CA SER A 186 13.46 9.08 -13.39
C SER A 186 14.96 9.34 -13.50
N PHE A 187 15.76 8.64 -12.71
CA PHE A 187 17.21 8.83 -12.61
C PHE A 187 17.94 7.69 -13.27
N SER A 188 18.95 8.00 -14.07
CA SER A 188 19.77 6.98 -14.74
C SER A 188 20.63 6.14 -13.79
N GLY A 189 20.76 6.56 -12.54
CA GLY A 189 21.66 5.94 -11.55
C GLY A 189 23.14 6.14 -11.84
N ARG A 190 23.51 6.86 -12.93
CA ARG A 190 24.90 7.27 -13.19
C ARG A 190 25.34 8.23 -12.09
N ASN A 191 26.54 8.05 -11.56
CA ASN A 191 27.07 8.88 -10.46
C ASN A 191 26.33 8.69 -9.11
N PHE A 192 25.60 7.60 -8.92
CA PHE A 192 25.05 7.23 -7.62
C PHE A 192 26.00 6.27 -6.89
N THR A 193 26.08 6.42 -5.57
CA THR A 193 26.68 5.40 -4.71
C THR A 193 25.64 4.30 -4.49
N TRP A 194 25.94 3.08 -4.93
CA TRP A 194 25.07 1.93 -4.80
C TRP A 194 25.40 1.15 -3.52
N ILE A 195 24.42 0.99 -2.64
CA ILE A 195 24.50 0.20 -1.42
C ILE A 195 23.64 -1.06 -1.61
N ASN A 196 24.30 -2.21 -1.63
CA ASN A 196 23.65 -3.50 -1.86
C ASN A 196 23.50 -4.25 -0.52
N ASN A 197 22.29 -4.24 0.05
CA ASN A 197 21.95 -4.92 1.30
C ASN A 197 21.25 -6.28 1.03
N ILE A 198 21.61 -6.98 -0.03
CA ILE A 198 21.21 -8.35 -0.28
C ILE A 198 22.12 -9.23 0.59
N ILE A 199 21.73 -9.45 1.86
CA ILE A 199 22.44 -10.40 2.72
C ILE A 199 22.15 -11.80 2.16
N ASN A 200 23.16 -12.41 1.57
CA ASN A 200 23.19 -13.85 1.33
C ASN A 200 23.19 -14.54 2.71
N THR A 201 22.05 -15.01 3.17
CA THR A 201 21.98 -15.99 4.26
C THR A 201 22.34 -17.37 3.69
N GLY A 202 23.62 -17.54 3.38
CA GLY A 202 24.18 -18.80 2.95
C GLY A 202 25.63 -18.84 3.45
N ASN A 203 25.84 -19.59 4.54
CA ASN A 203 27.03 -20.20 5.07
C ASN A 203 27.31 -19.80 6.52
N TYR A 204 26.49 -20.32 7.44
CA TYR A 204 27.03 -20.82 8.70
C TYR A 204 27.42 -22.29 8.43
N GLU A 205 28.58 -22.52 7.78
CA GLU A 205 29.26 -23.79 7.93
C GLU A 205 29.88 -23.83 9.33
N ASN A 206 29.38 -24.75 10.13
CA ASN A 206 30.00 -25.22 11.37
C ASN A 206 31.45 -25.65 11.07
N ASN A 207 32.41 -24.97 11.64
CA ASN A 207 33.73 -25.56 11.94
C ASN A 207 33.81 -25.77 13.43
N SER A 208 33.59 -27.02 13.80
CA SER A 208 34.00 -27.66 15.08
C SER A 208 35.51 -27.76 15.12
#